data_124055ae7e48ea155e1f95d488281a97
#
_entry.id   124055ae7e48ea155e1f95d488281a97
#
_cell.length_a   1.000
_cell.length_b   1.000
_cell.length_c   1.000
_cell.angle_alpha   90.00
_cell.angle_beta   90.00
_cell.angle_gamma   90.00
#
_symmetry.space_group_name_H-M   'P 1'
#
loop_
_entity.id
_entity.type
_entity.pdbx_description
1 polymer ?
#
loop_
_entity_poly.entity_id
_entity_poly.type
_entity_poly.pdbx_seq_one_letter_code
_entity_poly.pdbx_strand_id
1 'polypeptide(L)'
;MRYTLDQLEIFSTVVSAGSFSAAARQLRRPQSTVSSAIANLEADLGMELFDRSPKIPTLTDAGRGLLREVSEVLDRCLDLEHHAHSLNQGVEPSLTLAIEIPYDAITQPLSAFAQAFAFVDVEIRHPLDGDVSALVRQGQAQLGLAFSQPNYPRELGFVQMGKLVMSHVAASSHPLACQGSVSFAELHRHRRLAFSVHSEGLPSTEYLRSPRCWRAESYLALLEMTRAGLGWATLPRRLVLAEIERGELVELRLEAYPHTDWLVGVDLLWNKSAPLGQAARWLRDELARSRITERDSAGHPTTF
;
A
#
# COMPACT_ATOMS: atom_id res chain seq x y z
N MET A 1 -19.31 34.24 -2.25
CA MET A 1 -20.06 33.32 -3.13
C MET A 1 -21.48 33.92 -3.25
N ARG A 2 -22.08 33.88 -4.45
CA ARG A 2 -23.45 34.38 -4.68
C ARG A 2 -24.49 33.27 -4.55
N TYR A 3 -24.12 32.01 -4.72
CA TYR A 3 -24.95 30.80 -4.62
C TYR A 3 -24.63 30.00 -3.37
N THR A 4 -25.52 29.08 -3.00
CA THR A 4 -25.40 28.22 -1.81
C THR A 4 -25.27 26.76 -2.14
N LEU A 5 -24.73 25.95 -1.22
CA LEU A 5 -24.69 24.49 -1.36
C LEU A 5 -26.08 23.87 -1.53
N ASP A 6 -27.09 24.42 -0.83
CA ASP A 6 -28.49 23.98 -0.97
C ASP A 6 -29.01 24.13 -2.42
N GLN A 7 -28.65 25.24 -3.10
CA GLN A 7 -29.02 25.43 -4.51
C GLN A 7 -28.32 24.41 -5.42
N LEU A 8 -27.04 24.06 -5.15
CA LEU A 8 -26.31 23.05 -5.91
C LEU A 8 -26.90 21.63 -5.69
N GLU A 9 -27.27 21.30 -4.45
CA GLU A 9 -27.95 20.04 -4.11
C GLU A 9 -29.31 19.92 -4.81
N ILE A 10 -30.10 20.99 -4.79
CA ILE A 10 -31.38 21.06 -5.51
C ILE A 10 -31.17 20.87 -7.00
N PHE A 11 -30.17 21.51 -7.61
CA PHE A 11 -29.85 21.36 -9.01
C PHE A 11 -29.50 19.90 -9.36
N SER A 12 -28.58 19.28 -8.64
CA SER A 12 -28.20 17.87 -8.82
C SER A 12 -29.40 16.94 -8.65
N THR A 13 -30.26 17.20 -7.65
CA THR A 13 -31.46 16.40 -7.39
C THR A 13 -32.51 16.55 -8.51
N VAL A 14 -32.72 17.76 -9.08
CA VAL A 14 -33.63 17.96 -10.20
C VAL A 14 -33.18 17.18 -11.43
N VAL A 15 -31.87 17.13 -11.68
CA VAL A 15 -31.30 16.37 -12.78
C VAL A 15 -31.50 14.86 -12.59
N SER A 16 -31.15 14.35 -11.41
CA SER A 16 -31.23 12.90 -11.12
C SER A 16 -32.67 12.41 -11.06
N ALA A 17 -33.62 13.22 -10.53
CA ALA A 17 -35.02 12.89 -10.45
C ALA A 17 -35.78 13.07 -11.78
N GLY A 18 -35.18 13.73 -12.77
CA GLY A 18 -35.73 13.94 -14.11
C GLY A 18 -36.89 14.96 -14.19
N SER A 19 -37.32 15.55 -13.06
CA SER A 19 -38.32 16.63 -13.04
C SER A 19 -38.32 17.43 -11.74
N PHE A 20 -38.73 18.69 -11.80
CA PHE A 20 -38.87 19.54 -10.63
C PHE A 20 -39.85 19.02 -9.60
N SER A 21 -40.94 18.38 -10.04
CA SER A 21 -41.93 17.78 -9.13
C SER A 21 -41.41 16.52 -8.44
N ALA A 22 -40.61 15.70 -9.13
CA ALA A 22 -40.00 14.52 -8.53
C ALA A 22 -38.90 14.91 -7.53
N ALA A 23 -38.05 15.87 -7.87
CA ALA A 23 -37.05 16.44 -6.96
C ALA A 23 -37.70 17.06 -5.71
N ALA A 24 -38.77 17.82 -5.87
CA ALA A 24 -39.53 18.40 -4.74
C ALA A 24 -40.02 17.32 -3.77
N ARG A 25 -40.54 16.19 -4.28
CA ARG A 25 -40.94 15.05 -3.44
C ARG A 25 -39.74 14.40 -2.74
N GLN A 26 -38.66 14.21 -3.46
CA GLN A 26 -37.44 13.61 -2.91
C GLN A 26 -36.85 14.47 -1.79
N LEU A 27 -36.77 15.78 -2.00
CA LEU A 27 -36.27 16.76 -1.03
C LEU A 27 -37.29 17.12 0.06
N ARG A 28 -38.55 16.63 -0.02
CA ARG A 28 -39.64 16.95 0.88
C ARG A 28 -39.88 18.46 0.97
N ARG A 29 -39.82 19.17 -0.18
CA ARG A 29 -40.00 20.61 -0.31
C ARG A 29 -41.12 20.94 -1.30
N PRO A 30 -41.78 22.11 -1.19
CA PRO A 30 -42.70 22.58 -2.23
C PRO A 30 -41.98 22.72 -3.58
N GLN A 31 -42.67 22.40 -4.67
CA GLN A 31 -42.11 22.56 -6.02
C GLN A 31 -41.74 24.03 -6.33
N SER A 32 -42.51 25.00 -5.80
CA SER A 32 -42.18 26.42 -5.94
C SER A 32 -40.82 26.76 -5.35
N THR A 33 -40.50 26.21 -4.18
CA THR A 33 -39.18 26.40 -3.53
C THR A 33 -38.06 25.86 -4.39
N VAL A 34 -38.23 24.63 -4.95
CA VAL A 34 -37.23 24.00 -5.85
C VAL A 34 -37.06 24.87 -7.11
N SER A 35 -38.16 25.30 -7.73
CA SER A 35 -38.11 26.18 -8.91
C SER A 35 -37.44 27.51 -8.66
N SER A 36 -37.74 28.15 -7.50
CA SER A 36 -37.11 29.43 -7.13
C SER A 36 -35.63 29.26 -6.82
N ALA A 37 -35.21 28.16 -6.18
CA ALA A 37 -33.81 27.88 -5.92
C ALA A 37 -32.99 27.73 -7.23
N ILE A 38 -33.55 27.04 -8.21
CA ILE A 38 -32.92 26.91 -9.54
C ILE A 38 -32.87 28.26 -10.25
N ALA A 39 -33.97 29.02 -10.26
CA ALA A 39 -33.99 30.34 -10.89
C ALA A 39 -32.96 31.30 -10.27
N ASN A 40 -32.80 31.25 -8.94
CA ASN A 40 -31.78 32.03 -8.24
C ASN A 40 -30.37 31.56 -8.60
N LEU A 41 -30.14 30.26 -8.68
CA LEU A 41 -28.85 29.70 -9.10
C LEU A 41 -28.48 30.12 -10.53
N GLU A 42 -29.44 30.05 -11.46
CA GLU A 42 -29.29 30.53 -12.85
C GLU A 42 -28.96 32.03 -12.91
N ALA A 43 -29.65 32.83 -12.10
CA ALA A 43 -29.40 34.28 -12.00
C ALA A 43 -28.00 34.57 -11.42
N ASP A 44 -27.58 33.85 -10.36
CA ASP A 44 -26.29 34.03 -9.72
C ASP A 44 -25.13 33.64 -10.62
N LEU A 45 -25.34 32.61 -11.47
CA LEU A 45 -24.36 32.13 -12.44
C LEU A 45 -24.41 32.89 -13.78
N GLY A 46 -25.50 33.64 -14.03
CA GLY A 46 -25.68 34.39 -15.27
C GLY A 46 -25.93 33.51 -16.51
N MET A 47 -26.47 32.28 -16.31
CA MET A 47 -26.76 31.36 -17.39
C MET A 47 -27.97 30.46 -17.05
N GLU A 48 -28.70 30.04 -18.10
CA GLU A 48 -29.78 29.08 -17.95
C GLU A 48 -29.22 27.65 -17.88
N LEU A 49 -29.61 26.87 -16.87
CA LEU A 49 -29.21 25.49 -16.67
C LEU A 49 -30.24 24.50 -17.23
N PHE A 50 -31.51 24.93 -17.31
CA PHE A 50 -32.62 24.15 -17.87
C PHE A 50 -33.29 24.87 -19.03
N ASP A 51 -33.48 24.14 -20.13
CA ASP A 51 -34.41 24.53 -21.16
C ASP A 51 -35.83 24.17 -20.71
N ARG A 52 -36.68 25.17 -20.58
CA ARG A 52 -38.08 25.06 -20.12
C ARG A 52 -39.09 25.06 -21.26
N SER A 53 -38.61 25.11 -22.52
CA SER A 53 -39.49 25.10 -23.73
C SER A 53 -40.20 23.75 -23.88
N PRO A 54 -39.61 22.56 -23.58
CA PRO A 54 -40.28 21.30 -23.62
C PRO A 54 -41.25 21.14 -22.40
N LYS A 55 -42.27 20.29 -22.56
CA LYS A 55 -43.19 19.92 -21.47
C LYS A 55 -42.47 19.40 -20.20
N ILE A 56 -41.35 18.76 -20.39
CA ILE A 56 -40.43 18.32 -19.32
C ILE A 56 -39.13 19.11 -19.52
N PRO A 57 -38.71 19.91 -18.54
CA PRO A 57 -37.46 20.65 -18.63
C PRO A 57 -36.25 19.73 -18.82
N THR A 58 -35.38 20.10 -19.75
CA THR A 58 -34.12 19.37 -20.03
C THR A 58 -32.92 20.26 -19.73
N LEU A 59 -31.76 19.63 -19.43
CA LEU A 59 -30.53 20.40 -19.23
C LEU A 59 -30.09 21.09 -20.52
N THR A 60 -29.67 22.34 -20.40
CA THR A 60 -28.92 23.05 -21.45
C THR A 60 -27.50 22.47 -21.58
N ASP A 61 -26.75 22.88 -22.60
CA ASP A 61 -25.32 22.52 -22.73
C ASP A 61 -24.51 23.06 -21.54
N ALA A 62 -24.83 24.28 -21.08
CA ALA A 62 -24.25 24.87 -19.88
C ALA A 62 -24.57 24.05 -18.63
N GLY A 63 -25.85 23.64 -18.46
CA GLY A 63 -26.26 22.77 -17.35
C GLY A 63 -25.56 21.43 -17.34
N ARG A 64 -25.36 20.79 -18.50
CA ARG A 64 -24.60 19.54 -18.62
C ARG A 64 -23.12 19.70 -18.25
N GLY A 65 -22.50 20.80 -18.69
CA GLY A 65 -21.11 21.12 -18.35
C GLY A 65 -20.95 21.35 -16.86
N LEU A 66 -21.87 22.13 -16.26
CA LEU A 66 -21.78 22.48 -14.83
C LEU A 66 -22.13 21.32 -13.87
N LEU A 67 -22.94 20.36 -14.32
CA LEU A 67 -23.35 19.22 -13.47
C LEU A 67 -22.17 18.46 -12.89
N ARG A 68 -21.12 18.25 -13.68
CA ARG A 68 -19.92 17.57 -13.20
C ARG A 68 -19.23 18.37 -12.08
N GLU A 69 -19.03 19.66 -12.31
CA GLU A 69 -18.39 20.55 -11.31
C GLU A 69 -19.23 20.64 -10.02
N VAL A 70 -20.55 20.69 -10.14
CA VAL A 70 -21.46 20.67 -8.99
C VAL A 70 -21.37 19.37 -8.24
N SER A 71 -21.32 18.24 -8.93
CA SER A 71 -21.16 16.93 -8.29
C SER A 71 -19.84 16.84 -7.51
N GLU A 72 -18.74 17.31 -8.09
CA GLU A 72 -17.43 17.34 -7.40
C GLU A 72 -17.46 18.21 -6.14
N VAL A 73 -18.15 19.35 -6.16
CA VAL A 73 -18.31 20.22 -4.97
C VAL A 73 -19.12 19.51 -3.89
N LEU A 74 -20.23 18.88 -4.25
CA LEU A 74 -21.08 18.16 -3.29
C LEU A 74 -20.37 16.95 -2.70
N ASP A 75 -19.62 16.19 -3.50
CA ASP A 75 -18.80 15.08 -3.03
C ASP A 75 -17.74 15.55 -2.03
N ARG A 76 -17.12 16.72 -2.30
CA ARG A 76 -16.16 17.32 -1.36
C ARG A 76 -16.80 17.77 -0.04
N CYS A 77 -18.06 18.19 -0.07
CA CYS A 77 -18.79 18.49 1.16
C CYS A 77 -19.07 17.24 1.99
N LEU A 78 -19.46 16.14 1.35
CA LEU A 78 -19.60 14.84 2.02
C LEU A 78 -18.28 14.34 2.60
N ASP A 79 -17.17 14.48 1.87
CA ASP A 79 -15.82 14.17 2.36
C ASP A 79 -15.51 14.97 3.64
N LEU A 80 -15.83 16.28 3.66
CA LEU A 80 -15.61 17.13 4.82
C LEU A 80 -16.42 16.66 6.04
N GLU A 81 -17.69 16.27 5.84
CA GLU A 81 -18.54 15.76 6.91
C GLU A 81 -18.00 14.42 7.46
N HIS A 82 -17.60 13.49 6.58
CA HIS A 82 -17.00 12.22 6.98
C HIS A 82 -15.69 12.44 7.74
N HIS A 83 -14.82 13.34 7.26
CA HIS A 83 -13.57 13.67 7.93
C HIS A 83 -13.81 14.29 9.32
N ALA A 84 -14.72 15.24 9.43
CA ALA A 84 -15.11 15.84 10.71
C ALA A 84 -15.66 14.77 11.68
N HIS A 85 -16.44 13.81 11.18
CA HIS A 85 -16.94 12.69 11.97
C HIS A 85 -15.80 11.79 12.48
N SER A 86 -14.84 11.45 11.62
CA SER A 86 -13.64 10.67 11.98
C SER A 86 -12.82 11.36 13.08
N LEU A 87 -12.59 12.66 12.95
CA LEU A 87 -11.88 13.45 13.96
C LEU A 87 -12.62 13.47 15.31
N ASN A 88 -13.95 13.59 15.31
CA ASN A 88 -14.78 13.54 16.51
C ASN A 88 -14.74 12.16 17.20
N GLN A 89 -14.49 11.09 16.45
CA GLN A 89 -14.31 9.74 17.00
C GLN A 89 -12.88 9.48 17.53
N GLY A 90 -11.97 10.45 17.43
CA GLY A 90 -10.60 10.33 17.89
C GLY A 90 -9.74 9.42 17.01
N VAL A 91 -10.10 9.29 15.71
CA VAL A 91 -9.25 8.63 14.73
C VAL A 91 -8.04 9.52 14.46
N GLU A 92 -6.84 8.97 14.53
CA GLU A 92 -5.61 9.68 14.20
C GLU A 92 -5.59 10.11 12.73
N PRO A 93 -5.11 11.34 12.42
CA PRO A 93 -5.10 11.85 11.06
C PRO A 93 -4.03 11.22 10.17
N SER A 94 -3.01 10.60 10.78
CA SER A 94 -1.92 9.97 10.03
C SER A 94 -1.37 8.75 10.75
N LEU A 95 -0.85 7.83 9.96
CA LEU A 95 -0.21 6.59 10.40
C LEU A 95 1.12 6.41 9.69
N THR A 96 2.20 6.20 10.43
CA THR A 96 3.52 5.88 9.87
C THR A 96 3.83 4.40 10.04
N LEU A 97 4.21 3.75 8.95
CA LEU A 97 4.68 2.37 8.90
C LEU A 97 6.18 2.35 8.60
N ALA A 98 6.95 1.58 9.36
CA ALA A 98 8.34 1.26 9.02
C ALA A 98 8.40 -0.12 8.35
N ILE A 99 8.94 -0.22 7.14
CA ILE A 99 8.85 -1.45 6.34
C ILE A 99 10.22 -1.82 5.77
N GLU A 100 10.65 -3.05 6.02
CA GLU A 100 11.87 -3.66 5.48
C GLU A 100 11.57 -4.78 4.48
N ILE A 101 10.34 -5.26 4.45
CA ILE A 101 9.89 -6.38 3.59
C ILE A 101 9.33 -5.89 2.25
N PRO A 102 9.17 -6.77 1.25
CA PRO A 102 8.49 -6.41 -0.01
C PRO A 102 7.04 -5.96 0.22
N TYR A 103 6.66 -4.88 -0.45
CA TYR A 103 5.33 -4.25 -0.27
C TYR A 103 4.16 -5.13 -0.74
N ASP A 104 4.39 -6.00 -1.72
CA ASP A 104 3.35 -6.89 -2.25
C ASP A 104 2.77 -7.82 -1.16
N ALA A 105 3.54 -8.10 -0.10
CA ALA A 105 3.10 -8.87 1.05
C ALA A 105 1.98 -8.19 1.88
N ILE A 106 1.83 -6.86 1.73
CA ILE A 106 0.93 -6.05 2.57
C ILE A 106 -0.07 -5.21 1.75
N THR A 107 -0.05 -5.28 0.43
CA THR A 107 -0.94 -4.47 -0.42
C THR A 107 -2.41 -4.72 -0.15
N GLN A 108 -2.82 -5.96 0.13
CA GLN A 108 -4.21 -6.29 0.41
C GLN A 108 -4.69 -5.69 1.74
N PRO A 109 -3.99 -5.84 2.89
CA PRO A 109 -4.32 -5.13 4.12
C PRO A 109 -4.35 -3.61 3.98
N LEU A 110 -3.42 -3.03 3.21
CA LEU A 110 -3.41 -1.59 2.97
C LEU A 110 -4.60 -1.13 2.11
N SER A 111 -5.02 -1.92 1.13
CA SER A 111 -6.23 -1.64 0.34
C SER A 111 -7.48 -1.66 1.22
N ALA A 112 -7.62 -2.64 2.10
CA ALA A 112 -8.73 -2.71 3.06
C ALA A 112 -8.69 -1.53 4.05
N PHE A 113 -7.50 -1.13 4.50
CA PHE A 113 -7.31 0.04 5.35
C PHE A 113 -7.75 1.34 4.66
N ALA A 114 -7.35 1.55 3.41
CA ALA A 114 -7.72 2.73 2.63
C ALA A 114 -9.25 2.87 2.47
N GLN A 115 -9.99 1.75 2.40
CA GLN A 115 -11.45 1.75 2.36
C GLN A 115 -12.07 2.05 3.73
N ALA A 116 -11.47 1.53 4.82
CA ALA A 116 -12.00 1.70 6.18
C ALA A 116 -11.66 3.06 6.79
N PHE A 117 -10.55 3.66 6.38
CA PHE A 117 -9.99 4.91 6.93
C PHE A 117 -9.56 5.86 5.82
N ALA A 118 -10.51 6.27 4.97
CA ALA A 118 -10.25 7.06 3.76
C ALA A 118 -9.60 8.44 4.03
N PHE A 119 -9.66 8.94 5.27
CA PHE A 119 -9.13 10.25 5.67
C PHE A 119 -7.89 10.17 6.56
N VAL A 120 -7.29 8.97 6.68
CA VAL A 120 -6.04 8.78 7.41
C VAL A 120 -4.89 8.71 6.42
N ASP A 121 -3.97 9.65 6.52
CA ASP A 121 -2.75 9.64 5.71
C ASP A 121 -1.82 8.52 6.16
N VAL A 122 -1.23 7.81 5.21
CA VAL A 122 -0.25 6.74 5.49
C VAL A 122 1.11 7.16 4.96
N GLU A 123 2.07 7.27 5.88
CA GLU A 123 3.48 7.43 5.54
C GLU A 123 4.21 6.09 5.65
N ILE A 124 4.95 5.70 4.63
CA ILE A 124 5.77 4.50 4.65
C ILE A 124 7.23 4.90 4.69
N ARG A 125 7.95 4.45 5.72
CA ARG A 125 9.37 4.71 5.91
C ARG A 125 10.20 3.46 5.74
N HIS A 126 11.29 3.59 5.00
CA HIS A 126 12.39 2.63 5.07
C HIS A 126 13.37 3.07 6.16
N PRO A 127 13.78 2.16 7.06
CA PRO A 127 14.82 2.49 8.03
C PRO A 127 16.15 2.73 7.31
N LEU A 128 16.80 3.83 7.59
CA LEU A 128 18.10 4.21 6.97
C LEU A 128 19.18 3.16 7.23
N ASP A 129 19.17 2.52 8.39
CA ASP A 129 20.12 1.48 8.79
C ASP A 129 19.48 0.08 8.89
N GLY A 130 18.31 -0.11 8.29
CA GLY A 130 17.58 -1.37 8.32
C GLY A 130 17.01 -1.73 9.70
N ASP A 131 16.86 -0.80 10.65
CA ASP A 131 16.33 -1.05 11.98
C ASP A 131 14.89 -0.52 12.15
N VAL A 132 13.95 -1.31 11.68
CA VAL A 132 12.52 -1.09 11.90
C VAL A 132 12.18 -1.01 13.39
N SER A 133 12.85 -1.83 14.22
CA SER A 133 12.64 -1.88 15.68
C SER A 133 12.97 -0.54 16.34
N ALA A 134 14.03 0.13 15.88
CA ALA A 134 14.40 1.44 16.40
C ALA A 134 13.34 2.50 16.07
N LEU A 135 12.83 2.55 14.83
CA LEU A 135 11.80 3.49 14.42
C LEU A 135 10.51 3.31 15.24
N VAL A 136 10.08 2.07 15.45
CA VAL A 136 8.88 1.76 16.25
C VAL A 136 9.12 2.10 17.74
N ARG A 137 10.28 1.75 18.29
CA ARG A 137 10.62 2.04 19.69
C ARG A 137 10.68 3.53 19.98
N GLN A 138 11.21 4.32 19.05
CA GLN A 138 11.32 5.79 19.16
C GLN A 138 10.01 6.53 18.87
N GLY A 139 8.94 5.81 18.51
CA GLY A 139 7.65 6.42 18.14
C GLY A 139 7.63 7.12 16.78
N GLN A 140 8.67 6.90 15.97
CA GLN A 140 8.74 7.45 14.60
C GLN A 140 7.90 6.65 13.61
N ALA A 141 7.49 5.43 13.97
CA ALA A 141 6.49 4.64 13.30
C ALA A 141 5.58 3.98 14.34
N GLN A 142 4.30 3.89 14.06
CA GLN A 142 3.33 3.22 14.92
C GLN A 142 3.40 1.70 14.77
N LEU A 143 3.64 1.22 13.55
CA LEU A 143 3.77 -0.19 13.23
C LEU A 143 5.05 -0.42 12.41
N GLY A 144 5.64 -1.60 12.59
CA GLY A 144 6.83 -2.02 11.85
C GLY A 144 6.64 -3.40 11.22
N LEU A 145 7.18 -3.58 10.03
CA LEU A 145 7.20 -4.85 9.31
C LEU A 145 8.65 -5.17 8.98
N ALA A 146 9.20 -6.18 9.66
CA ALA A 146 10.61 -6.52 9.59
C ALA A 146 10.83 -8.01 9.41
N PHE A 147 12.03 -8.37 8.98
CA PHE A 147 12.46 -9.76 9.10
C PHE A 147 12.60 -10.14 10.57
N SER A 148 12.15 -11.36 10.90
CA SER A 148 12.17 -11.88 12.27
C SER A 148 13.59 -11.88 12.83
N GLN A 149 13.70 -11.35 14.05
CA GLN A 149 14.95 -11.28 14.78
C GLN A 149 14.93 -12.25 15.98
N PRO A 150 16.09 -12.76 16.41
CA PRO A 150 16.16 -13.65 17.56
C PRO A 150 15.65 -13.04 18.87
N ASN A 151 15.80 -11.73 19.02
CA ASN A 151 15.41 -10.98 20.20
C ASN A 151 14.87 -9.61 19.84
N TYR A 152 13.82 -9.19 20.54
CA TYR A 152 13.30 -7.82 20.50
C TYR A 152 13.41 -7.14 21.87
N PRO A 153 13.59 -5.81 21.90
CA PRO A 153 13.46 -5.04 23.14
C PRO A 153 12.13 -5.30 23.84
N ARG A 154 12.11 -5.28 25.16
CA ARG A 154 10.92 -5.61 25.98
C ARG A 154 9.74 -4.67 25.72
N GLU A 155 10.01 -3.45 25.30
CA GLU A 155 9.03 -2.41 24.96
C GLU A 155 8.26 -2.75 23.68
N LEU A 156 8.82 -3.59 22.82
CA LEU A 156 8.17 -3.99 21.59
C LEU A 156 7.24 -5.19 21.80
N GLY A 157 6.06 -5.09 21.22
CA GLY A 157 5.20 -6.23 20.94
C GLY A 157 5.49 -6.70 19.51
N PHE A 158 5.32 -8.00 19.30
CA PHE A 158 5.43 -8.55 17.96
C PHE A 158 4.47 -9.73 17.75
N VAL A 159 4.14 -9.96 16.50
CA VAL A 159 3.47 -11.18 16.03
C VAL A 159 4.08 -11.59 14.69
N GLN A 160 4.39 -12.87 14.56
CA GLN A 160 4.89 -13.40 13.30
C GLN A 160 3.75 -13.53 12.29
N MET A 161 3.91 -12.89 11.13
CA MET A 161 2.92 -12.91 10.04
C MET A 161 3.06 -14.10 9.10
N GLY A 162 4.24 -14.73 9.08
CA GLY A 162 4.56 -15.85 8.20
C GLY A 162 6.04 -15.86 7.81
N LYS A 163 6.34 -16.50 6.70
CA LYS A 163 7.71 -16.59 6.15
C LYS A 163 7.73 -16.24 4.69
N LEU A 164 8.78 -15.55 4.27
CA LEU A 164 9.12 -15.31 2.86
C LEU A 164 10.12 -16.38 2.40
N VAL A 165 9.92 -16.88 1.20
CA VAL A 165 10.91 -17.69 0.49
C VAL A 165 11.91 -16.74 -0.16
N MET A 166 13.20 -16.93 0.13
CA MET A 166 14.28 -16.17 -0.46
C MET A 166 15.01 -17.04 -1.49
N SER A 167 15.23 -16.51 -2.69
CA SER A 167 15.98 -17.19 -3.75
C SER A 167 17.33 -16.52 -3.94
N HIS A 168 18.38 -17.34 -4.08
CA HIS A 168 19.69 -16.89 -4.54
C HIS A 168 19.66 -16.84 -6.05
N VAL A 169 19.87 -15.67 -6.64
CA VAL A 169 19.71 -15.46 -8.09
C VAL A 169 20.91 -14.74 -8.71
N ALA A 170 21.14 -15.03 -9.96
CA ALA A 170 22.08 -14.31 -10.81
C ALA A 170 21.50 -14.17 -12.23
N ALA A 171 22.01 -13.22 -13.03
CA ALA A 171 21.65 -13.14 -14.44
C ALA A 171 22.00 -14.44 -15.17
N SER A 172 21.20 -14.82 -16.17
CA SER A 172 21.47 -16.02 -16.99
C SER A 172 22.86 -15.99 -17.69
N SER A 173 23.39 -14.79 -17.93
CA SER A 173 24.74 -14.58 -18.47
C SER A 173 25.85 -14.64 -17.43
N HIS A 174 25.52 -14.71 -16.13
CA HIS A 174 26.51 -14.70 -15.06
C HIS A 174 27.22 -16.07 -14.93
N PRO A 175 28.53 -16.13 -14.63
CA PRO A 175 29.28 -17.40 -14.53
C PRO A 175 28.68 -18.43 -13.57
N LEU A 176 28.04 -17.99 -12.49
CA LEU A 176 27.34 -18.88 -11.55
C LEU A 176 26.11 -19.58 -12.14
N ALA A 177 25.45 -18.98 -13.14
CA ALA A 177 24.25 -19.52 -13.76
C ALA A 177 24.51 -20.79 -14.59
N CYS A 178 25.75 -21.00 -15.03
CA CYS A 178 26.15 -22.19 -15.79
C CYS A 178 26.49 -23.39 -14.90
N GLN A 179 26.46 -23.25 -13.57
CA GLN A 179 26.82 -24.29 -12.63
C GLN A 179 25.54 -25.02 -12.16
N GLY A 180 25.58 -26.36 -12.18
CA GLY A 180 24.43 -27.16 -11.72
C GLY A 180 24.18 -27.03 -10.20
N SER A 181 25.27 -26.79 -9.44
CA SER A 181 25.26 -26.52 -7.99
C SER A 181 26.43 -25.61 -7.65
N VAL A 182 26.23 -24.71 -6.67
CA VAL A 182 27.19 -23.67 -6.31
C VAL A 182 27.63 -23.82 -4.87
N SER A 183 28.93 -23.89 -4.64
CA SER A 183 29.50 -23.90 -3.29
C SER A 183 29.61 -22.46 -2.73
N PHE A 184 29.73 -22.36 -1.40
CA PHE A 184 30.00 -21.07 -0.78
C PHE A 184 31.32 -20.44 -1.26
N ALA A 185 32.35 -21.29 -1.55
CA ALA A 185 33.60 -20.82 -2.07
C ALA A 185 33.44 -20.15 -3.46
N GLU A 186 32.60 -20.71 -4.31
CA GLU A 186 32.27 -20.09 -5.60
C GLU A 186 31.49 -18.81 -5.44
N LEU A 187 30.47 -18.76 -4.56
CA LEU A 187 29.76 -17.49 -4.27
C LEU A 187 30.73 -16.38 -3.85
N HIS A 188 31.71 -16.68 -3.00
CA HIS A 188 32.67 -15.70 -2.48
C HIS A 188 33.63 -15.15 -3.56
N ARG A 189 33.82 -15.84 -4.67
CA ARG A 189 34.60 -15.36 -5.82
C ARG A 189 33.88 -14.27 -6.61
N HIS A 190 32.56 -14.19 -6.47
CA HIS A 190 31.71 -13.27 -7.21
C HIS A 190 31.17 -12.18 -6.29
N ARG A 191 30.80 -11.03 -6.88
CA ARG A 191 30.21 -9.91 -6.14
C ARG A 191 28.84 -10.29 -5.62
N ARG A 192 28.63 -10.11 -4.34
CA ARG A 192 27.32 -10.14 -3.72
C ARG A 192 26.62 -8.78 -3.84
N LEU A 193 25.34 -8.79 -4.17
CA LEU A 193 24.43 -7.65 -4.10
C LEU A 193 23.53 -7.87 -2.88
N ALA A 194 23.72 -7.08 -1.83
CA ALA A 194 23.03 -7.27 -0.55
C ALA A 194 21.99 -6.18 -0.31
N PHE A 195 20.88 -6.54 0.31
CA PHE A 195 19.84 -5.58 0.71
C PHE A 195 20.41 -4.64 1.75
N SER A 196 20.27 -4.38 2.78
CA SER A 196 20.89 -3.41 3.69
C SER A 196 21.98 -4.04 4.57
N VAL A 197 22.70 -3.21 5.33
CA VAL A 197 23.70 -3.69 6.32
C VAL A 197 23.02 -4.52 7.41
N HIS A 198 21.79 -4.16 7.78
CA HIS A 198 21.04 -4.87 8.82
C HIS A 198 20.73 -6.33 8.43
N SER A 199 20.45 -6.60 7.17
CA SER A 199 20.20 -7.97 6.71
C SER A 199 21.39 -8.92 6.90
N GLU A 200 22.60 -8.39 7.09
CA GLU A 200 23.79 -9.21 7.40
C GLU A 200 23.79 -9.72 8.85
N GLY A 201 23.01 -9.12 9.73
CA GLY A 201 22.82 -9.58 11.11
C GLY A 201 21.78 -10.68 11.28
N LEU A 202 21.04 -11.02 10.23
CA LEU A 202 20.06 -12.10 10.30
C LEU A 202 20.76 -13.47 10.43
N PRO A 203 20.18 -14.41 11.18
CA PRO A 203 20.68 -15.78 11.26
C PRO A 203 20.86 -16.39 9.89
N SER A 204 21.90 -17.19 9.71
CA SER A 204 22.21 -17.93 8.47
C SER A 204 22.69 -17.09 7.30
N THR A 205 22.81 -15.76 7.41
CA THR A 205 23.38 -14.93 6.33
C THR A 205 24.91 -14.84 6.39
N GLU A 206 25.54 -15.28 7.48
CA GLU A 206 26.98 -15.28 7.69
C GLU A 206 27.73 -16.10 6.62
N TYR A 207 27.16 -17.21 6.15
CA TYR A 207 27.74 -18.05 5.10
C TYR A 207 27.67 -17.38 3.71
N LEU A 208 26.82 -16.37 3.55
CA LEU A 208 26.64 -15.64 2.30
C LEU A 208 27.55 -14.41 2.20
N ARG A 209 28.36 -14.11 3.23
CA ARG A 209 29.29 -12.97 3.19
C ARG A 209 30.27 -13.14 2.06
N SER A 210 30.47 -12.08 1.28
CA SER A 210 31.45 -12.02 0.19
C SER A 210 32.39 -10.86 0.42
N PRO A 211 33.71 -11.01 0.14
CA PRO A 211 34.66 -9.91 0.20
C PRO A 211 34.35 -8.77 -0.78
N ARG A 212 33.55 -9.05 -1.83
CA ARG A 212 33.06 -8.06 -2.78
C ARG A 212 31.56 -7.92 -2.62
N CYS A 213 31.12 -6.86 -1.97
CA CYS A 213 29.71 -6.64 -1.70
C CYS A 213 29.29 -5.19 -2.07
N TRP A 214 28.25 -5.08 -2.87
CA TRP A 214 27.51 -3.83 -3.05
C TRP A 214 26.20 -3.92 -2.28
N ARG A 215 25.77 -2.79 -1.72
CA ARG A 215 24.57 -2.70 -0.90
C ARG A 215 23.59 -1.71 -1.47
N ALA A 216 22.31 -2.03 -1.36
CA ALA A 216 21.22 -1.13 -1.67
C ALA A 216 20.07 -1.33 -0.67
N GLU A 217 19.30 -0.29 -0.43
CA GLU A 217 18.12 -0.30 0.45
C GLU A 217 16.81 -0.53 -0.32
N SER A 218 16.92 -0.94 -1.58
CA SER A 218 15.77 -1.20 -2.45
C SER A 218 15.92 -2.54 -3.14
N TYR A 219 14.91 -3.39 -2.96
CA TYR A 219 14.83 -4.66 -3.69
C TYR A 219 14.78 -4.47 -5.21
N LEU A 220 14.15 -3.39 -5.67
CA LEU A 220 14.11 -3.06 -7.10
C LEU A 220 15.51 -2.75 -7.62
N ALA A 221 16.31 -1.97 -6.88
CA ALA A 221 17.69 -1.68 -7.26
C ALA A 221 18.54 -2.95 -7.31
N LEU A 222 18.38 -3.85 -6.33
CA LEU A 222 19.07 -5.15 -6.32
C LEU A 222 18.66 -6.02 -7.50
N LEU A 223 17.38 -6.07 -7.83
CA LEU A 223 16.85 -6.81 -8.96
C LEU A 223 17.46 -6.30 -10.27
N GLU A 224 17.45 -4.98 -10.52
CA GLU A 224 18.01 -4.40 -11.73
C GLU A 224 19.53 -4.62 -11.84
N MET A 225 20.28 -4.48 -10.73
CA MET A 225 21.68 -4.78 -10.70
C MET A 225 21.99 -6.26 -10.98
N THR A 226 21.14 -7.16 -10.47
CA THR A 226 21.28 -8.60 -10.72
C THR A 226 20.99 -8.93 -12.19
N ARG A 227 19.94 -8.37 -12.77
CA ARG A 227 19.61 -8.51 -14.19
C ARG A 227 20.73 -7.99 -15.09
N ALA A 228 21.37 -6.92 -14.71
CA ALA A 228 22.53 -6.36 -15.40
C ALA A 228 23.82 -7.21 -15.27
N GLY A 229 23.78 -8.34 -14.54
CA GLY A 229 24.93 -9.24 -14.38
C GLY A 229 26.02 -8.71 -13.46
N LEU A 230 25.74 -7.69 -12.63
CA LEU A 230 26.74 -7.05 -11.76
C LEU A 230 27.17 -7.94 -10.57
N GLY A 231 26.40 -8.99 -10.29
CA GLY A 231 26.67 -9.94 -9.23
C GLY A 231 25.49 -10.89 -8.99
N TRP A 232 25.52 -11.59 -7.89
CA TRP A 232 24.43 -12.45 -7.40
C TRP A 232 23.76 -11.81 -6.18
N ALA A 233 22.49 -12.10 -5.98
CA ALA A 233 21.68 -11.56 -4.87
C ALA A 233 20.84 -12.66 -4.21
N THR A 234 20.45 -12.40 -2.95
CA THR A 234 19.37 -13.12 -2.27
C THR A 234 18.16 -12.22 -2.25
N LEU A 235 17.12 -12.58 -2.97
CA LEU A 235 15.90 -11.77 -3.14
C LEU A 235 14.66 -12.59 -2.78
N PRO A 236 13.58 -11.94 -2.33
CA PRO A 236 12.29 -12.62 -2.19
C PRO A 236 11.88 -13.28 -3.50
N ARG A 237 11.54 -14.58 -3.44
CA ARG A 237 11.26 -15.40 -4.63
C ARG A 237 10.14 -14.81 -5.47
N ARG A 238 9.07 -14.34 -4.84
CA ARG A 238 7.95 -13.70 -5.53
C ARG A 238 8.34 -12.51 -6.39
N LEU A 239 9.40 -11.79 -6.00
CA LEU A 239 9.90 -10.63 -6.74
C LEU A 239 10.67 -11.02 -8.00
N VAL A 240 11.26 -12.21 -8.04
CA VAL A 240 12.14 -12.68 -9.13
C VAL A 240 11.53 -13.80 -9.98
N LEU A 241 10.33 -14.26 -9.62
CA LEU A 241 9.71 -15.41 -10.26
C LEU A 241 9.46 -15.18 -11.76
N ALA A 242 8.96 -14.00 -12.11
CA ALA A 242 8.70 -13.64 -13.50
C ALA A 242 10.00 -13.55 -14.33
N GLU A 243 11.08 -13.06 -13.75
CA GLU A 243 12.41 -12.99 -14.38
C GLU A 243 13.01 -14.39 -14.57
N ILE A 244 12.78 -15.30 -13.61
CA ILE A 244 13.21 -16.69 -13.71
C ILE A 244 12.41 -17.41 -14.82
N GLU A 245 11.10 -17.22 -14.87
CA GLU A 245 10.24 -17.80 -15.93
C GLU A 245 10.60 -17.30 -17.32
N ARG A 246 11.03 -16.05 -17.46
CA ARG A 246 11.53 -15.48 -18.72
C ARG A 246 12.96 -15.89 -19.07
N GLY A 247 13.67 -16.56 -18.16
CA GLY A 247 15.07 -16.94 -18.35
C GLY A 247 16.07 -15.78 -18.26
N GLU A 248 15.65 -14.64 -17.74
CA GLU A 248 16.53 -13.47 -17.48
C GLU A 248 17.41 -13.72 -16.26
N LEU A 249 16.85 -14.35 -15.21
CA LEU A 249 17.53 -14.76 -14.01
C LEU A 249 17.53 -16.30 -13.87
N VAL A 250 18.52 -16.80 -13.18
CA VAL A 250 18.65 -18.21 -12.81
C VAL A 250 18.75 -18.34 -11.30
N GLU A 251 17.95 -19.24 -10.73
CA GLU A 251 18.04 -19.59 -9.32
C GLU A 251 19.25 -20.47 -9.05
N LEU A 252 20.13 -20.04 -8.16
CA LEU A 252 21.38 -20.72 -7.81
C LEU A 252 21.08 -21.78 -6.75
N ARG A 253 21.33 -23.03 -7.07
CA ARG A 253 21.23 -24.15 -6.12
C ARG A 253 22.51 -24.26 -5.32
N LEU A 254 22.41 -24.14 -3.99
CA LEU A 254 23.56 -24.26 -3.11
C LEU A 254 23.86 -25.73 -2.77
N GLU A 255 25.12 -26.15 -2.89
CA GLU A 255 25.56 -27.52 -2.52
C GLU A 255 25.22 -27.86 -1.06
N ALA A 256 25.34 -26.86 -0.15
CA ALA A 256 25.08 -27.08 1.26
C ALA A 256 23.57 -27.20 1.58
N TYR A 257 22.69 -26.77 0.69
CA TYR A 257 21.23 -26.75 0.89
C TYR A 257 20.50 -27.24 -0.37
N PRO A 258 20.75 -28.50 -0.84
CA PRO A 258 20.24 -28.95 -2.13
C PRO A 258 18.73 -29.17 -2.19
N HIS A 259 18.06 -29.26 -1.03
CA HIS A 259 16.64 -29.61 -0.93
C HIS A 259 15.87 -28.67 0.02
N THR A 260 16.44 -27.51 0.36
CA THR A 260 15.87 -26.63 1.37
C THR A 260 15.72 -25.22 0.83
N ASP A 261 14.51 -24.71 0.84
CA ASP A 261 14.26 -23.31 0.57
C ASP A 261 14.79 -22.42 1.73
N TRP A 262 15.25 -21.25 1.38
CA TRP A 262 15.68 -20.28 2.37
C TRP A 262 14.49 -19.46 2.88
N LEU A 263 14.02 -19.81 4.05
CA LEU A 263 12.84 -19.20 4.67
C LEU A 263 13.26 -18.13 5.69
N VAL A 264 12.72 -16.92 5.55
CA VAL A 264 12.92 -15.84 6.51
C VAL A 264 11.59 -15.42 7.09
N GLY A 265 11.46 -15.45 8.41
CA GLY A 265 10.27 -15.01 9.12
C GLY A 265 10.02 -13.51 8.93
N VAL A 266 8.76 -13.12 8.98
CA VAL A 266 8.32 -11.73 8.96
C VAL A 266 7.50 -11.44 10.21
N ASP A 267 7.90 -10.40 10.93
CA ASP A 267 7.25 -9.96 12.15
C ASP A 267 6.62 -8.59 11.96
N LEU A 268 5.41 -8.44 12.48
CA LEU A 268 4.73 -7.17 12.72
C LEU A 268 5.08 -6.69 14.11
N LEU A 269 5.57 -5.45 14.22
CA LEU A 269 6.07 -4.84 15.45
C LEU A 269 5.23 -3.63 15.84
N TRP A 270 5.08 -3.38 17.16
CA TRP A 270 4.52 -2.16 17.73
C TRP A 270 5.12 -1.87 19.10
N ASN A 271 5.02 -0.61 19.53
CA ASN A 271 5.46 -0.23 20.88
C ASN A 271 4.34 -0.49 21.88
N LYS A 272 4.58 -1.37 22.89
CA LYS A 272 3.63 -1.68 23.96
C LYS A 272 3.41 -0.53 24.94
N SER A 273 4.39 0.36 25.06
CA SER A 273 4.35 1.49 25.98
C SER A 273 3.67 2.72 25.38
N ALA A 274 3.46 2.76 24.06
CA ALA A 274 2.76 3.82 23.38
C ALA A 274 1.36 3.35 22.94
N PRO A 275 0.28 4.04 23.35
CA PRO A 275 -1.06 3.67 22.92
C PRO A 275 -1.20 3.87 21.40
N LEU A 276 -1.62 2.83 20.69
CA LEU A 276 -2.01 2.95 19.30
C LEU A 276 -3.37 3.63 19.19
N GLY A 277 -3.54 4.51 18.22
CA GLY A 277 -4.83 5.07 17.84
C GLY A 277 -5.78 4.03 17.24
N GLN A 278 -6.97 4.44 16.86
CA GLN A 278 -8.00 3.52 16.35
C GLN A 278 -7.60 2.90 15.01
N ALA A 279 -7.10 3.71 14.07
CA ALA A 279 -6.68 3.27 12.75
C ALA A 279 -5.44 2.35 12.84
N ALA A 280 -4.45 2.72 13.68
CA ALA A 280 -3.26 1.90 13.89
C ALA A 280 -3.59 0.53 14.51
N ARG A 281 -4.52 0.47 15.47
CA ARG A 281 -4.99 -0.80 16.05
C ARG A 281 -5.68 -1.67 15.01
N TRP A 282 -6.57 -1.07 14.23
CA TRP A 282 -7.29 -1.78 13.18
C TRP A 282 -6.32 -2.37 12.15
N LEU A 283 -5.36 -1.56 11.67
CA LEU A 283 -4.37 -2.03 10.69
C LEU A 283 -3.45 -3.11 11.28
N ARG A 284 -3.01 -2.97 12.53
CA ARG A 284 -2.25 -4.02 13.23
C ARG A 284 -3.02 -5.35 13.24
N ASP A 285 -4.30 -5.31 13.59
CA ASP A 285 -5.12 -6.51 13.71
C ASP A 285 -5.43 -7.12 12.32
N GLU A 286 -5.55 -6.28 11.29
CA GLU A 286 -5.72 -6.73 9.91
C GLU A 286 -4.45 -7.37 9.37
N LEU A 287 -3.28 -6.74 9.56
CA LEU A 287 -1.98 -7.30 9.22
C LEU A 287 -1.72 -8.62 9.96
N ALA A 288 -2.02 -8.70 11.25
CA ALA A 288 -1.86 -9.92 12.04
C ALA A 288 -2.76 -11.08 11.54
N ARG A 289 -3.93 -10.78 10.96
CA ARG A 289 -4.82 -11.77 10.33
C ARG A 289 -4.36 -12.17 8.94
N SER A 290 -3.74 -11.27 8.23
CA SER A 290 -3.22 -11.47 6.87
C SER A 290 -1.92 -12.26 6.93
N ARG A 291 -2.02 -13.59 6.79
CA ARG A 291 -0.84 -14.46 6.80
C ARG A 291 -0.07 -14.31 5.50
N ILE A 292 1.23 -14.13 5.62
CA ILE A 292 2.15 -14.25 4.47
C ILE A 292 2.27 -15.74 4.17
N THR A 293 1.60 -16.18 3.12
CA THR A 293 1.69 -17.56 2.63
C THR A 293 2.45 -17.56 1.31
N GLU A 294 3.54 -18.30 1.27
CA GLU A 294 4.26 -18.61 0.04
C GLU A 294 4.26 -20.12 -0.19
N ARG A 295 4.55 -20.54 -1.40
CA ARG A 295 4.76 -21.94 -1.71
C ARG A 295 6.26 -22.20 -1.79
N ASP A 296 6.71 -23.30 -1.20
CA ASP A 296 8.08 -23.78 -1.33
C ASP A 296 8.36 -24.27 -2.78
N SER A 297 9.59 -24.67 -3.03
CA SER A 297 9.99 -25.23 -4.33
C SER A 297 9.26 -26.52 -4.69
N ALA A 298 8.67 -27.21 -3.72
CA ALA A 298 7.85 -28.42 -3.91
C ALA A 298 6.35 -28.09 -4.08
N GLY A 299 5.97 -26.79 -4.04
CA GLY A 299 4.59 -26.32 -4.18
C GLY A 299 3.75 -26.40 -2.91
N HIS A 300 4.35 -26.75 -1.76
CA HIS A 300 3.64 -26.78 -0.49
C HIS A 300 3.56 -25.37 0.12
N PRO A 301 2.44 -25.02 0.77
CA PRO A 301 2.35 -23.74 1.47
C PRO A 301 3.35 -23.70 2.64
N THR A 302 4.09 -22.60 2.75
CA THR A 302 5.03 -22.35 3.85
C THR A 302 4.28 -21.93 5.14
N THR A 303 3.24 -22.67 5.48
CA THR A 303 2.47 -22.49 6.72
C THR A 303 3.08 -23.31 7.85
N PHE A 304 2.93 -22.78 9.08
CA PHE A 304 3.17 -23.53 10.32
C PHE A 304 2.08 -24.54 10.55
#